data_9fd8bd1b3b78b528648e14177e53c2c8
#
_entry.id   9fd8bd1b3b78b528648e14177e53c2c8
#
_cell.length_a   1.000
_cell.length_b   1.000
_cell.length_c   1.000
_cell.angle_alpha   90.00
_cell.angle_beta   90.00
_cell.angle_gamma   90.00
#
_symmetry.space_group_name_H-M   'P 1'
#
loop_
_entity.id
_entity.type
_entity.pdbx_description
1 polymer ?
#
loop_
_entity_poly.entity_id
_entity_poly.type
_entity_poly.pdbx_seq_one_letter_code
_entity_poly.pdbx_strand_id
1 'polypeptide(L)'
;MHRRNFLQWGSLGLSAITFSGFRNSGTGNKPLVISTWDAGIAANAAAWKILRSGGRALDAVEKGVMVTENEINCCVGLGANPDRDGFVTLDACIMDENANCGSVAFLERIKHPISVARRVMEKTPHVMLVGSGAQQFAVSEGFPLESGKLSDDAEKAYKNWLKKSEYKPVINVERSKSPMANNVPTRLENGQWNHDTIGMVAIDVQGNLSGSCTTSGMGFKMRGRLGDSPIIGAGLFVDNEIGAATATGQGEDVIRICGSHLVVENMRNGFSPENACKAAVERIVKVKGVEKCKEIQVGFIAINKRGEYGGYCLQKGFNFAVCYADDKNFMVDGKYIL
;
A
#
# COMPACT_ATOMS: atom_id res chain seq x y z
N MET A 1 -29.51 16.58 56.12
CA MET A 1 -29.72 17.17 54.77
C MET A 1 -30.20 16.07 53.82
N HIS A 2 -31.45 16.15 53.38
CA HIS A 2 -32.09 15.06 52.63
C HIS A 2 -31.66 15.04 51.15
N ARG A 3 -31.33 13.85 50.63
CA ARG A 3 -30.94 13.56 49.23
C ARG A 3 -31.96 14.03 48.17
N ARG A 4 -33.11 14.51 48.57
CA ARG A 4 -34.21 14.95 47.68
C ARG A 4 -34.01 16.35 47.10
N ASN A 5 -33.18 17.19 47.70
CA ASN A 5 -33.03 18.60 47.24
C ASN A 5 -31.91 18.80 46.22
N PHE A 6 -31.16 17.74 45.91
CA PHE A 6 -30.10 17.83 44.88
C PHE A 6 -30.66 17.64 43.44
N LEU A 7 -31.81 16.99 43.29
CA LEU A 7 -32.42 16.71 41.99
C LEU A 7 -33.34 17.83 41.46
N GLN A 8 -33.65 18.85 42.27
CA GLN A 8 -34.53 19.95 41.86
C GLN A 8 -33.77 21.19 41.32
N TRP A 9 -32.47 21.24 41.41
CA TRP A 9 -31.66 22.34 40.86
C TRP A 9 -30.90 22.00 39.56
N GLY A 10 -31.11 20.80 39.01
CA GLY A 10 -30.49 20.33 37.78
C GLY A 10 -31.29 20.57 36.51
N SER A 11 -32.47 21.21 36.57
CA SER A 11 -33.39 21.31 35.43
C SER A 11 -33.55 22.70 34.81
N LEU A 12 -32.69 23.65 35.15
CA LEU A 12 -32.69 25.01 34.55
C LEU A 12 -31.29 25.41 34.08
N GLY A 13 -30.81 24.76 33.02
CA GLY A 13 -29.53 25.04 32.45
C GLY A 13 -29.23 24.24 31.18
N LEU A 14 -30.25 23.76 30.46
CA LEU A 14 -30.06 23.30 29.08
C LEU A 14 -30.08 24.51 28.14
N SER A 15 -29.01 25.28 28.17
CA SER A 15 -28.67 26.16 27.07
C SER A 15 -28.46 25.28 25.84
N ALA A 16 -29.28 25.50 24.82
CA ALA A 16 -29.18 24.88 23.51
C ALA A 16 -27.77 25.10 22.97
N ILE A 17 -26.89 24.09 23.16
CA ILE A 17 -25.71 23.95 22.31
C ILE A 17 -26.28 23.55 20.95
N THR A 18 -26.55 24.54 20.13
CA THR A 18 -26.77 24.31 18.71
C THR A 18 -25.51 23.64 18.16
N PHE A 19 -25.56 22.33 17.97
CA PHE A 19 -24.66 21.58 17.09
C PHE A 19 -24.89 22.09 15.65
N SER A 20 -24.45 23.33 15.38
CA SER A 20 -24.26 23.82 14.03
C SER A 20 -22.99 23.17 13.48
N GLY A 21 -23.14 22.05 12.78
CA GLY A 21 -22.00 21.41 12.16
C GLY A 21 -22.21 19.98 11.70
N PHE A 22 -23.44 19.49 11.60
CA PHE A 22 -23.69 18.39 10.68
C PHE A 22 -23.55 18.94 9.25
N ARG A 23 -22.31 19.11 8.78
CA ARG A 23 -22.08 19.05 7.34
C ARG A 23 -22.68 17.71 6.90
N ASN A 24 -23.65 17.79 6.02
CA ASN A 24 -24.10 16.65 5.23
C ASN A 24 -22.84 15.94 4.71
N SER A 25 -22.40 14.91 5.38
CA SER A 25 -21.52 13.93 4.82
C SER A 25 -22.35 13.21 3.77
N GLY A 26 -22.25 13.70 2.53
CA GLY A 26 -22.86 13.02 1.40
C GLY A 26 -22.50 11.53 1.51
N THR A 27 -23.44 10.67 1.23
CA THR A 27 -23.18 9.25 1.07
C THR A 27 -22.02 9.12 0.07
N GLY A 28 -20.88 8.58 0.49
CA GLY A 28 -19.74 8.39 -0.38
C GLY A 28 -20.10 7.48 -1.56
N ASN A 29 -19.28 7.52 -2.59
CA ASN A 29 -19.52 6.74 -3.80
C ASN A 29 -19.35 5.22 -3.53
N LYS A 30 -20.30 4.42 -4.01
CA LYS A 30 -20.21 2.94 -4.03
C LYS A 30 -20.83 2.42 -5.32
N PRO A 31 -20.13 1.55 -6.05
CA PRO A 31 -18.77 1.07 -5.78
C PRO A 31 -17.70 2.15 -5.97
N LEU A 32 -16.50 1.92 -5.41
CA LEU A 32 -15.37 2.83 -5.51
C LEU A 32 -14.07 2.03 -5.45
N VAL A 33 -13.07 2.42 -6.23
CA VAL A 33 -11.69 1.90 -6.14
C VAL A 33 -10.70 3.04 -6.21
N ILE A 34 -9.65 2.96 -5.40
CA ILE A 34 -8.52 3.88 -5.44
C ILE A 34 -7.21 3.10 -5.45
N SER A 35 -6.18 3.65 -6.10
CA SER A 35 -4.85 3.03 -6.16
C SER A 35 -3.74 4.06 -6.23
N THR A 36 -2.56 3.70 -5.74
CA THR A 36 -1.40 4.58 -5.69
C THR A 36 -0.79 4.81 -7.06
N TRP A 37 -0.26 6.02 -7.29
CA TRP A 37 0.50 6.47 -8.45
C TRP A 37 -0.26 6.48 -9.80
N ASP A 38 0.40 6.95 -10.85
CA ASP A 38 -0.16 7.10 -12.19
C ASP A 38 -0.61 5.77 -12.81
N ALA A 39 0.09 4.67 -12.52
CA ALA A 39 -0.28 3.32 -12.93
C ALA A 39 -1.69 2.92 -12.44
N GLY A 40 -2.17 3.58 -11.40
CA GLY A 40 -3.51 3.42 -10.84
C GLY A 40 -4.64 3.68 -11.82
N ILE A 41 -4.47 4.53 -12.83
CA ILE A 41 -5.52 4.78 -13.84
C ILE A 41 -5.85 3.50 -14.62
N ALA A 42 -4.84 2.81 -15.14
CA ALA A 42 -5.04 1.55 -15.87
C ALA A 42 -5.52 0.42 -14.95
N ALA A 43 -4.96 0.34 -13.74
CA ALA A 43 -5.35 -0.62 -12.73
C ALA A 43 -6.80 -0.42 -12.28
N ASN A 44 -7.23 0.81 -11.99
CA ASN A 44 -8.61 1.14 -11.65
C ASN A 44 -9.57 0.83 -12.79
N ALA A 45 -9.18 1.07 -14.04
CA ALA A 45 -10.03 0.73 -15.19
C ALA A 45 -10.30 -0.78 -15.29
N ALA A 46 -9.33 -1.63 -14.95
CA ALA A 46 -9.51 -3.07 -14.89
C ALA A 46 -10.40 -3.50 -13.70
N ALA A 47 -10.13 -2.96 -12.51
CA ALA A 47 -10.93 -3.21 -11.31
C ALA A 47 -12.38 -2.74 -11.48
N TRP A 48 -12.59 -1.60 -12.13
CA TRP A 48 -13.91 -1.02 -12.36
C TRP A 48 -14.81 -1.92 -13.23
N LYS A 49 -14.25 -2.63 -14.21
CA LYS A 49 -15.04 -3.58 -15.01
C LYS A 49 -15.73 -4.65 -14.16
N ILE A 50 -15.09 -5.06 -13.07
CA ILE A 50 -15.63 -6.03 -12.11
C ILE A 50 -16.66 -5.34 -11.20
N LEU A 51 -16.29 -4.22 -10.60
CA LEU A 51 -17.14 -3.51 -9.65
C LEU A 51 -18.47 -3.04 -10.26
N ARG A 52 -18.44 -2.46 -11.48
CA ARG A 52 -19.66 -2.00 -12.17
C ARG A 52 -20.62 -3.12 -12.56
N SER A 53 -20.13 -4.35 -12.70
CA SER A 53 -20.96 -5.53 -12.95
C SER A 53 -21.49 -6.19 -11.66
N GLY A 54 -21.24 -5.59 -10.49
CA GLY A 54 -21.65 -6.13 -9.19
C GLY A 54 -20.73 -7.22 -8.63
N GLY A 55 -19.51 -7.35 -9.18
CA GLY A 55 -18.50 -8.30 -8.70
C GLY A 55 -17.87 -7.85 -7.36
N ARG A 56 -17.21 -8.80 -6.68
CA ARG A 56 -16.59 -8.58 -5.37
C ARG A 56 -15.42 -7.63 -5.44
N ALA A 57 -15.25 -6.83 -4.39
CA ALA A 57 -14.09 -5.98 -4.23
C ALA A 57 -12.77 -6.75 -4.28
N LEU A 58 -12.71 -7.98 -3.72
CA LEU A 58 -11.53 -8.86 -3.75
C LEU A 58 -11.08 -9.18 -5.19
N ASP A 59 -12.02 -9.52 -6.06
CA ASP A 59 -11.73 -9.84 -7.46
C ASP A 59 -11.25 -8.59 -8.21
N ALA A 60 -11.83 -7.44 -7.88
CA ALA A 60 -11.47 -6.17 -8.48
C ALA A 60 -10.04 -5.75 -8.13
N VAL A 61 -9.66 -5.83 -6.84
CA VAL A 61 -8.31 -5.41 -6.41
C VAL A 61 -7.22 -6.35 -6.92
N GLU A 62 -7.48 -7.66 -7.04
CA GLU A 62 -6.55 -8.58 -7.67
C GLU A 62 -6.35 -8.23 -9.16
N LYS A 63 -7.44 -8.16 -9.93
CA LYS A 63 -7.36 -7.90 -11.38
C LYS A 63 -6.82 -6.51 -11.70
N GLY A 64 -7.09 -5.54 -10.83
CA GLY A 64 -6.56 -4.20 -10.98
C GLY A 64 -5.03 -4.17 -10.92
N VAL A 65 -4.43 -4.68 -9.84
CA VAL A 65 -2.97 -4.62 -9.69
C VAL A 65 -2.21 -5.55 -10.64
N MET A 66 -2.84 -6.64 -11.11
CA MET A 66 -2.26 -7.49 -12.16
C MET A 66 -1.92 -6.72 -13.45
N VAL A 67 -2.60 -5.59 -13.73
CA VAL A 67 -2.29 -4.74 -14.88
C VAL A 67 -0.87 -4.20 -14.73
N THR A 68 -0.53 -3.65 -13.58
CA THR A 68 0.81 -3.11 -13.31
C THR A 68 1.87 -4.21 -13.22
N GLU A 69 1.54 -5.39 -12.69
CA GLU A 69 2.43 -6.56 -12.68
C GLU A 69 2.76 -7.08 -14.09
N ASN A 70 1.89 -6.79 -15.08
CA ASN A 70 2.10 -7.17 -16.49
C ASN A 70 3.03 -6.21 -17.24
N GLU A 71 3.15 -4.98 -16.76
CA GLU A 71 3.92 -3.93 -17.43
C GLU A 71 5.42 -4.07 -17.17
N ILE A 72 6.22 -3.59 -18.12
CA ILE A 72 7.66 -3.41 -17.89
C ILE A 72 7.84 -2.04 -17.26
N ASN A 73 8.18 -2.02 -15.98
CA ASN A 73 8.40 -0.81 -15.19
C ASN A 73 9.54 -1.03 -14.19
N CYS A 74 9.99 0.04 -13.50
CA CYS A 74 11.14 -0.04 -12.58
C CYS A 74 10.88 -0.86 -11.31
N CYS A 75 9.59 -1.09 -10.92
CA CYS A 75 9.34 -1.16 -9.49
C CYS A 75 8.23 -2.17 -9.10
N VAL A 76 7.47 -2.69 -10.06
CA VAL A 76 6.41 -3.70 -9.84
C VAL A 76 6.54 -4.81 -10.88
N GLY A 77 6.38 -6.06 -10.45
CA GLY A 77 6.42 -7.23 -11.34
C GLY A 77 7.83 -7.59 -11.82
N LEU A 78 7.89 -8.52 -12.77
CA LEU A 78 9.16 -9.10 -13.24
C LEU A 78 10.02 -8.15 -14.11
N GLY A 79 9.43 -7.06 -14.61
CA GLY A 79 10.17 -6.04 -15.35
C GLY A 79 11.04 -5.12 -14.50
N ALA A 80 10.92 -5.22 -13.19
CA ALA A 80 11.52 -4.30 -12.23
C ALA A 80 13.04 -4.41 -12.10
N ASN A 81 13.65 -3.40 -11.46
CA ASN A 81 15.06 -3.43 -11.11
C ASN A 81 15.36 -4.57 -10.14
N PRO A 82 16.48 -5.30 -10.35
CA PRO A 82 16.86 -6.41 -9.49
C PRO A 82 17.39 -5.94 -8.13
N ASP A 83 17.58 -6.90 -7.23
CA ASP A 83 18.39 -6.73 -6.03
C ASP A 83 19.90 -6.61 -6.36
N ARG A 84 20.74 -6.47 -5.35
CA ARG A 84 22.20 -6.33 -5.52
C ARG A 84 22.87 -7.52 -6.20
N ASP A 85 22.25 -8.69 -6.12
CA ASP A 85 22.78 -9.93 -6.70
C ASP A 85 22.22 -10.20 -8.11
N GLY A 86 21.39 -9.29 -8.65
CA GLY A 86 20.88 -9.38 -10.01
C GLY A 86 19.56 -10.13 -10.14
N PHE A 87 18.81 -10.36 -9.06
CA PHE A 87 17.55 -11.09 -9.07
C PHE A 87 16.36 -10.16 -8.79
N VAL A 88 15.29 -10.28 -9.58
CA VAL A 88 14.01 -9.63 -9.27
C VAL A 88 13.25 -10.47 -8.26
N THR A 89 12.92 -9.87 -7.13
CA THR A 89 12.14 -10.49 -6.05
C THR A 89 10.85 -9.71 -5.86
N LEU A 90 9.74 -10.41 -5.66
CA LEU A 90 8.39 -9.88 -5.65
C LEU A 90 7.73 -10.11 -4.29
N ASP A 91 6.98 -9.10 -3.85
CA ASP A 91 6.28 -9.09 -2.58
C ASP A 91 4.82 -8.66 -2.83
N ALA A 92 3.86 -9.36 -2.24
CA ALA A 92 2.45 -9.00 -2.36
C ALA A 92 1.63 -9.44 -1.15
N CYS A 93 0.56 -8.70 -0.87
CA CYS A 93 -0.49 -9.14 0.04
C CYS A 93 -1.87 -8.74 -0.46
N ILE A 94 -2.88 -9.50 -0.03
CA ILE A 94 -4.29 -9.28 -0.33
C ILE A 94 -5.11 -9.57 0.92
N MET A 95 -6.22 -8.84 1.09
CA MET A 95 -7.11 -9.01 2.24
C MET A 95 -8.56 -8.79 1.84
N ASP A 96 -9.45 -9.65 2.33
CA ASP A 96 -10.89 -9.62 2.03
C ASP A 96 -11.73 -9.00 3.16
N GLU A 97 -13.04 -8.94 2.92
CA GLU A 97 -14.07 -8.41 3.82
C GLU A 97 -14.26 -9.23 5.11
N ASN A 98 -13.79 -10.46 5.16
CA ASN A 98 -13.91 -11.37 6.31
C ASN A 98 -12.62 -11.44 7.14
N ALA A 99 -11.69 -10.50 6.93
CA ALA A 99 -10.37 -10.49 7.53
C ALA A 99 -9.46 -11.66 7.10
N ASN A 100 -9.86 -12.45 6.09
CA ASN A 100 -8.94 -13.39 5.48
C ASN A 100 -7.85 -12.64 4.73
N CYS A 101 -6.62 -13.09 4.85
CA CYS A 101 -5.50 -12.46 4.17
C CYS A 101 -4.49 -13.49 3.68
N GLY A 102 -3.77 -13.11 2.64
CA GLY A 102 -2.68 -13.91 2.10
C GLY A 102 -1.54 -13.03 1.64
N SER A 103 -0.33 -13.55 1.78
CA SER A 103 0.90 -12.83 1.42
C SER A 103 1.93 -13.74 0.80
N VAL A 104 2.74 -13.19 -0.08
CA VAL A 104 3.98 -13.79 -0.53
C VAL A 104 5.10 -12.76 -0.44
N ALA A 105 6.27 -13.22 -0.06
CA ALA A 105 7.44 -12.37 0.05
C ALA A 105 8.68 -13.05 -0.53
N PHE A 106 9.57 -12.25 -1.12
CA PHE A 106 10.79 -12.76 -1.75
C PHE A 106 10.48 -13.83 -2.80
N LEU A 107 9.38 -13.67 -3.53
CA LEU A 107 8.96 -14.57 -4.60
C LEU A 107 9.74 -14.26 -5.86
N GLU A 108 10.33 -15.26 -6.49
CA GLU A 108 11.09 -15.12 -7.73
C GLU A 108 10.38 -15.80 -8.90
N ARG A 109 10.49 -15.23 -10.10
CA ARG A 109 10.13 -15.87 -11.36
C ARG A 109 8.65 -16.26 -11.51
N ILE A 110 7.75 -15.63 -10.77
CA ILE A 110 6.29 -15.81 -10.91
C ILE A 110 5.68 -14.46 -11.27
N LYS A 111 4.97 -14.39 -12.40
CA LYS A 111 4.51 -13.13 -12.99
C LYS A 111 3.52 -12.37 -12.13
N HIS A 112 2.63 -13.06 -11.42
CA HIS A 112 1.55 -12.47 -10.63
C HIS A 112 1.64 -12.83 -9.15
N PRO A 113 2.52 -12.17 -8.37
CA PRO A 113 2.64 -12.41 -6.94
C PRO A 113 1.31 -12.18 -6.19
N ILE A 114 0.48 -11.22 -6.63
CA ILE A 114 -0.82 -10.97 -6.00
C ILE A 114 -1.77 -12.16 -6.10
N SER A 115 -1.78 -12.86 -7.23
CA SER A 115 -2.61 -14.06 -7.40
C SER A 115 -2.08 -15.23 -6.57
N VAL A 116 -0.76 -15.34 -6.39
CA VAL A 116 -0.19 -16.33 -5.48
C VAL A 116 -0.56 -16.01 -4.03
N ALA A 117 -0.47 -14.75 -3.60
CA ALA A 117 -0.92 -14.30 -2.29
C ALA A 117 -2.39 -14.67 -2.03
N ARG A 118 -3.26 -14.47 -3.03
CA ARG A 118 -4.66 -14.91 -2.97
C ARG A 118 -4.78 -16.43 -2.82
N ARG A 119 -3.99 -17.21 -3.54
CA ARG A 119 -3.99 -18.69 -3.38
C ARG A 119 -3.53 -19.12 -2.01
N VAL A 120 -2.55 -18.45 -1.41
CA VAL A 120 -2.16 -18.70 -0.02
C VAL A 120 -3.35 -18.53 0.91
N MET A 121 -4.10 -17.44 0.79
CA MET A 121 -5.30 -17.14 1.57
C MET A 121 -6.40 -18.21 1.37
N GLU A 122 -6.69 -18.59 0.13
CA GLU A 122 -7.83 -19.42 -0.22
C GLU A 122 -7.57 -20.93 -0.09
N LYS A 123 -6.31 -21.38 -0.19
CA LYS A 123 -5.95 -22.80 -0.32
C LYS A 123 -5.11 -23.35 0.83
N THR A 124 -4.68 -22.51 1.76
CA THR A 124 -3.84 -22.93 2.88
C THR A 124 -4.36 -22.39 4.20
N PRO A 125 -4.01 -23.00 5.34
CA PRO A 125 -4.30 -22.42 6.66
C PRO A 125 -3.29 -21.30 7.04
N HIS A 126 -2.36 -20.96 6.15
CA HIS A 126 -1.31 -19.98 6.40
C HIS A 126 -1.69 -18.63 5.80
N VAL A 127 -1.12 -17.57 6.36
CA VAL A 127 -1.29 -16.20 5.84
C VAL A 127 -0.11 -15.72 5.02
N MET A 128 1.07 -16.34 5.12
CA MET A 128 2.26 -15.90 4.39
C MET A 128 3.17 -17.08 4.02
N LEU A 129 3.62 -17.08 2.77
CA LEU A 129 4.71 -17.95 2.28
C LEU A 129 5.86 -17.09 1.74
N VAL A 130 7.10 -17.56 1.87
CA VAL A 130 8.29 -16.80 1.49
C VAL A 130 9.27 -17.57 0.65
N GLY A 131 10.00 -16.87 -0.23
CA GLY A 131 11.15 -17.39 -0.98
C GLY A 131 10.86 -18.64 -1.79
N SER A 132 11.76 -19.62 -1.74
CA SER A 132 11.63 -20.87 -2.51
C SER A 132 10.39 -21.69 -2.14
N GLY A 133 9.92 -21.62 -0.88
CA GLY A 133 8.67 -22.27 -0.48
C GLY A 133 7.45 -21.64 -1.15
N ALA A 134 7.39 -20.33 -1.23
CA ALA A 134 6.34 -19.62 -1.97
C ALA A 134 6.38 -19.94 -3.47
N GLN A 135 7.57 -20.03 -4.06
CA GLN A 135 7.74 -20.40 -5.46
C GLN A 135 7.27 -21.84 -5.74
N GLN A 136 7.66 -22.81 -4.89
CA GLN A 136 7.20 -24.20 -5.00
C GLN A 136 5.67 -24.30 -4.91
N PHE A 137 5.07 -23.60 -3.95
CA PHE A 137 3.61 -23.51 -3.83
C PHE A 137 2.98 -22.93 -5.10
N ALA A 138 3.50 -21.80 -5.60
CA ALA A 138 2.98 -21.20 -6.82
C ALA A 138 3.02 -22.18 -8.01
N VAL A 139 4.12 -22.87 -8.23
CA VAL A 139 4.25 -23.88 -9.29
C VAL A 139 3.25 -25.02 -9.11
N SER A 140 3.05 -25.52 -7.88
CA SER A 140 2.07 -26.56 -7.57
C SER A 140 0.61 -26.11 -7.82
N GLU A 141 0.33 -24.81 -7.67
CA GLU A 141 -0.97 -24.20 -8.00
C GLU A 141 -1.11 -23.84 -9.49
N GLY A 142 -0.14 -24.22 -10.33
CA GLY A 142 -0.20 -24.08 -11.79
C GLY A 142 0.33 -22.74 -12.33
N PHE A 143 0.98 -21.91 -11.52
CA PHE A 143 1.64 -20.71 -12.01
C PHE A 143 2.89 -21.06 -12.80
N PRO A 144 3.08 -20.51 -14.01
CA PRO A 144 4.28 -20.79 -14.80
C PRO A 144 5.53 -20.20 -14.16
N LEU A 145 6.62 -20.93 -14.27
CA LEU A 145 7.93 -20.47 -13.81
C LEU A 145 8.63 -19.74 -14.96
N GLU A 146 8.78 -18.43 -14.82
CA GLU A 146 9.40 -17.57 -15.82
C GLU A 146 10.93 -17.73 -15.88
N SER A 147 11.55 -17.24 -16.95
CA SER A 147 13.00 -17.43 -17.19
C SER A 147 13.91 -16.81 -16.14
N GLY A 148 13.44 -15.77 -15.45
CA GLY A 148 14.25 -14.99 -14.52
C GLY A 148 15.25 -14.04 -15.19
N LYS A 149 15.21 -13.87 -16.51
CA LYS A 149 16.01 -12.87 -17.22
C LYS A 149 15.48 -11.47 -16.89
N LEU A 150 16.41 -10.54 -16.69
CA LEU A 150 16.07 -9.13 -16.54
C LEU A 150 15.50 -8.58 -17.85
N SER A 151 14.63 -7.58 -17.75
CA SER A 151 14.27 -6.75 -18.89
C SER A 151 15.51 -5.97 -19.36
N ASP A 152 15.53 -5.54 -20.63
CA ASP A 152 16.66 -4.81 -21.19
C ASP A 152 16.96 -3.52 -20.39
N ASP A 153 15.91 -2.83 -19.94
CA ASP A 153 16.04 -1.62 -19.12
C ASP A 153 16.57 -1.93 -17.72
N ALA A 154 16.09 -2.99 -17.08
CA ALA A 154 16.57 -3.43 -15.77
C ALA A 154 18.04 -3.90 -15.84
N GLU A 155 18.41 -4.64 -16.91
CA GLU A 155 19.80 -5.08 -17.11
C GLU A 155 20.74 -3.88 -17.31
N LYS A 156 20.33 -2.89 -18.11
CA LYS A 156 21.09 -1.66 -18.32
C LYS A 156 21.23 -0.88 -17.02
N ALA A 157 20.14 -0.71 -16.27
CA ALA A 157 20.16 -0.01 -14.98
C ALA A 157 21.07 -0.74 -13.97
N TYR A 158 21.01 -2.06 -13.91
CA TYR A 158 21.86 -2.87 -13.04
C TYR A 158 23.35 -2.77 -13.40
N LYS A 159 23.71 -2.85 -14.70
CA LYS A 159 25.09 -2.67 -15.17
C LYS A 159 25.63 -1.26 -14.82
N ASN A 160 24.79 -0.24 -14.93
CA ASN A 160 25.18 1.12 -14.56
C ASN A 160 25.37 1.26 -13.05
N TRP A 161 24.47 0.68 -12.25
CA TRP A 161 24.60 0.66 -10.80
C TRP A 161 25.88 -0.04 -10.35
N LEU A 162 26.22 -1.22 -10.91
CA LEU A 162 27.45 -1.96 -10.60
C LEU A 162 28.72 -1.14 -10.84
N LYS A 163 28.76 -0.31 -11.89
CA LYS A 163 29.94 0.55 -12.17
C LYS A 163 30.17 1.61 -11.10
N LYS A 164 29.11 2.07 -10.42
CA LYS A 164 29.14 3.17 -9.44
C LYS A 164 29.20 2.70 -7.99
N SER A 165 28.70 1.51 -7.72
CA SER A 165 28.39 1.06 -6.35
C SER A 165 29.61 0.51 -5.59
N GLU A 166 30.70 0.13 -6.27
CA GLU A 166 31.81 -0.64 -5.65
C GLU A 166 31.34 -1.80 -4.76
N TYR A 167 30.17 -2.41 -5.14
CA TYR A 167 29.46 -3.37 -4.31
C TYR A 167 30.36 -4.55 -3.93
N LYS A 168 30.50 -4.74 -2.62
CA LYS A 168 31.00 -5.97 -2.02
C LYS A 168 29.90 -6.53 -1.12
N PRO A 169 29.58 -7.82 -1.20
CA PRO A 169 28.62 -8.45 -0.30
C PRO A 169 29.15 -8.34 1.14
N VAL A 170 28.65 -7.40 1.92
CA VAL A 170 29.03 -7.22 3.33
C VAL A 170 27.76 -7.28 4.17
N ILE A 171 27.75 -8.15 5.16
CA ILE A 171 26.64 -8.25 6.10
C ILE A 171 26.48 -6.93 6.85
N ASN A 172 25.25 -6.42 6.90
CA ASN A 172 24.89 -5.15 7.55
C ASN A 172 25.63 -3.91 7.00
N VAL A 173 25.92 -3.88 5.71
CA VAL A 173 26.55 -2.70 5.05
C VAL A 173 25.74 -1.42 5.31
N GLU A 174 24.41 -1.52 5.43
CA GLU A 174 23.48 -0.41 5.71
C GLU A 174 23.69 0.21 7.10
N ARG A 175 24.33 -0.48 8.02
CA ARG A 175 24.67 0.02 9.36
C ARG A 175 26.09 0.55 9.46
N SER A 176 26.93 0.32 8.46
CA SER A 176 28.29 0.82 8.46
C SER A 176 28.26 2.34 8.24
N LYS A 177 29.15 3.07 8.92
CA LYS A 177 29.38 4.51 8.68
C LYS A 177 30.17 4.77 7.38
N SER A 178 30.42 3.73 6.60
CA SER A 178 31.07 3.84 5.29
C SER A 178 30.16 4.58 4.31
N PRO A 179 30.70 5.40 3.39
CA PRO A 179 29.93 5.97 2.27
C PRO A 179 29.17 4.93 1.46
N MET A 180 29.57 3.65 1.51
CA MET A 180 28.85 2.53 0.87
C MET A 180 27.53 2.16 1.57
N ALA A 181 27.33 2.52 2.84
CA ALA A 181 26.09 2.24 3.58
C ALA A 181 24.90 3.07 3.10
N ASN A 182 25.17 4.20 2.45
CA ASN A 182 24.16 5.14 1.95
C ASN A 182 23.83 4.93 0.46
N ASN A 183 24.34 3.88 -0.18
CA ASN A 183 24.29 3.70 -1.63
C ASN A 183 23.10 2.90 -2.15
N VAL A 184 21.98 2.82 -1.43
CA VAL A 184 20.70 2.51 -2.07
C VAL A 184 20.11 3.85 -2.51
N PRO A 185 20.11 4.16 -3.82
CA PRO A 185 19.60 5.44 -4.24
C PRO A 185 18.11 5.51 -3.96
N THR A 186 17.69 6.42 -3.12
CA THR A 186 16.28 6.72 -2.89
C THR A 186 15.62 7.32 -4.15
N ARG A 187 16.44 7.79 -5.08
CA ARG A 187 16.01 8.28 -6.40
C ARG A 187 16.80 7.61 -7.52
N LEU A 188 16.12 7.34 -8.63
CA LEU A 188 16.72 6.92 -9.88
C LEU A 188 17.50 8.07 -10.51
N GLU A 189 18.36 7.78 -11.51
CA GLU A 189 19.17 8.81 -12.23
C GLU A 189 18.30 9.91 -12.89
N ASN A 190 17.08 9.58 -13.26
CA ASN A 190 16.10 10.52 -13.83
C ASN A 190 15.36 11.36 -12.76
N GLY A 191 15.74 11.25 -11.48
CA GLY A 191 15.12 11.98 -10.37
C GLY A 191 13.85 11.35 -9.80
N GLN A 192 13.32 10.30 -10.41
CA GLN A 192 12.16 9.56 -9.88
C GLN A 192 12.54 8.79 -8.61
N TRP A 193 11.54 8.55 -7.75
CA TRP A 193 11.73 7.70 -6.58
C TRP A 193 12.08 6.26 -7.02
N ASN A 194 13.03 5.63 -6.34
CA ASN A 194 13.49 4.27 -6.65
C ASN A 194 12.61 3.19 -5.99
N HIS A 195 11.38 3.52 -5.71
CA HIS A 195 10.43 2.59 -5.12
C HIS A 195 9.02 3.03 -5.52
N ASP A 196 8.34 2.17 -6.22
CA ASP A 196 6.91 2.29 -6.48
C ASP A 196 6.25 1.00 -6.03
N THR A 197 5.08 1.17 -5.45
CA THR A 197 4.24 0.08 -5.01
C THR A 197 2.85 0.38 -5.53
N ILE A 198 2.22 -0.55 -6.22
CA ILE A 198 0.80 -0.41 -6.45
C ILE A 198 0.04 -1.00 -5.27
N GLY A 199 -0.56 -0.11 -4.49
CA GLY A 199 -1.56 -0.46 -3.49
C GLY A 199 -2.94 -0.10 -4.02
N MET A 200 -3.92 -0.96 -3.84
CA MET A 200 -5.30 -0.75 -4.27
C MET A 200 -6.26 -1.15 -3.16
N VAL A 201 -7.25 -0.30 -2.89
CA VAL A 201 -8.37 -0.61 -2.00
C VAL A 201 -9.68 -0.30 -2.71
N ALA A 202 -10.68 -1.14 -2.49
CA ALA A 202 -11.98 -1.04 -3.13
C ALA A 202 -13.13 -1.33 -2.17
N ILE A 203 -14.28 -0.73 -2.46
CA ILE A 203 -15.57 -1.06 -1.86
C ILE A 203 -16.56 -1.41 -2.99
N ASP A 204 -17.25 -2.54 -2.89
CA ASP A 204 -18.20 -2.99 -3.89
C ASP A 204 -19.63 -2.44 -3.64
N VAL A 205 -20.56 -2.82 -4.51
CA VAL A 205 -21.98 -2.39 -4.40
C VAL A 205 -22.67 -2.90 -3.15
N GLN A 206 -22.22 -4.03 -2.59
CA GLN A 206 -22.70 -4.59 -1.34
C GLN A 206 -22.10 -3.84 -0.13
N GLY A 207 -21.10 -3.00 -0.37
CA GLY A 207 -20.37 -2.27 0.66
C GLY A 207 -19.25 -3.09 1.30
N ASN A 208 -18.82 -4.19 0.69
CA ASN A 208 -17.69 -4.97 1.16
C ASN A 208 -16.37 -4.36 0.71
N LEU A 209 -15.42 -4.33 1.63
CA LEU A 209 -14.09 -3.78 1.43
C LEU A 209 -13.08 -4.89 1.17
N SER A 210 -12.16 -4.64 0.25
CA SER A 210 -10.97 -5.49 0.04
C SER A 210 -9.80 -4.62 -0.39
N GLY A 211 -8.59 -5.17 -0.26
CA GLY A 211 -7.39 -4.46 -0.70
C GLY A 211 -6.29 -5.40 -1.15
N SER A 212 -5.36 -4.86 -1.91
CA SER A 212 -4.17 -5.51 -2.42
C SER A 212 -2.98 -4.55 -2.42
N CYS A 213 -1.80 -5.09 -2.26
CA CYS A 213 -0.54 -4.35 -2.32
C CYS A 213 0.50 -5.24 -2.97
N THR A 214 1.19 -4.77 -4.01
CA THR A 214 2.20 -5.55 -4.73
C THR A 214 3.35 -4.67 -5.22
N THR A 215 4.54 -5.21 -5.19
CA THR A 215 5.79 -4.52 -5.54
C THR A 215 6.90 -5.52 -5.86
N SER A 216 7.97 -5.03 -6.49
CA SER A 216 9.29 -5.69 -6.44
C SER A 216 10.20 -5.05 -5.38
N GLY A 217 9.68 -4.09 -4.64
CA GLY A 217 10.44 -3.32 -3.64
C GLY A 217 11.42 -2.34 -4.26
N MET A 218 12.40 -1.95 -3.47
CA MET A 218 13.45 -1.02 -3.86
C MET A 218 14.45 -1.67 -4.82
N GLY A 219 14.77 -1.00 -5.92
CA GLY A 219 15.82 -1.46 -6.83
C GLY A 219 17.19 -1.48 -6.16
N PHE A 220 18.00 -2.48 -6.49
CA PHE A 220 19.36 -2.69 -5.95
C PHE A 220 19.41 -2.88 -4.43
N LYS A 221 18.30 -3.30 -3.85
CA LYS A 221 18.17 -3.63 -2.43
C LYS A 221 19.11 -4.77 -2.03
N MET A 222 19.43 -4.87 -0.75
CA MET A 222 20.13 -6.04 -0.22
C MET A 222 19.27 -7.29 -0.47
N ARG A 223 19.90 -8.39 -0.91
CA ARG A 223 19.20 -9.65 -1.12
C ARG A 223 18.53 -10.11 0.17
N GLY A 224 17.25 -10.43 0.09
CA GLY A 224 16.43 -10.75 1.26
C GLY A 224 15.75 -9.57 1.93
N ARG A 225 16.02 -8.31 1.52
CA ARG A 225 15.28 -7.15 2.04
C ARG A 225 13.83 -7.19 1.59
N LEU A 226 12.94 -7.00 2.55
CA LEU A 226 11.51 -6.76 2.34
C LEU A 226 11.11 -5.36 2.79
N GLY A 227 10.14 -4.78 2.10
CA GLY A 227 9.41 -3.59 2.54
C GLY A 227 8.11 -3.96 3.26
N ASP A 228 7.21 -3.01 3.31
CA ASP A 228 5.90 -3.13 3.94
C ASP A 228 4.88 -3.95 3.13
N SER A 229 5.05 -4.01 1.81
CA SER A 229 4.02 -4.51 0.88
C SER A 229 3.52 -5.94 1.15
N PRO A 230 4.31 -6.90 1.65
CA PRO A 230 3.79 -8.23 1.97
C PRO A 230 3.25 -8.33 3.41
N ILE A 231 3.33 -7.26 4.19
CA ILE A 231 3.02 -7.27 5.63
C ILE A 231 1.64 -6.67 5.87
N ILE A 232 0.67 -7.54 6.21
CA ILE A 232 -0.67 -7.12 6.66
C ILE A 232 -0.54 -6.26 7.92
N GLY A 233 -1.20 -5.11 7.91
CA GLY A 233 -1.08 -4.08 8.93
C GLY A 233 -0.06 -2.99 8.58
N ALA A 234 0.94 -3.29 7.76
CA ALA A 234 1.91 -2.30 7.28
C ALA A 234 1.54 -1.78 5.88
N GLY A 235 1.77 -2.55 4.83
CA GLY A 235 1.49 -2.15 3.44
C GLY A 235 -0.01 -2.14 3.10
N LEU A 236 -0.79 -2.98 3.76
CA LEU A 236 -2.23 -3.11 3.55
C LEU A 236 -2.94 -3.47 4.87
N PHE A 237 -4.11 -2.90 5.08
CA PHE A 237 -5.04 -3.39 6.10
C PHE A 237 -6.50 -3.13 5.70
N VAL A 238 -7.38 -4.11 5.96
CA VAL A 238 -8.81 -4.03 5.69
C VAL A 238 -9.58 -4.40 6.95
N ASP A 239 -10.52 -3.56 7.33
CA ASP A 239 -11.56 -3.85 8.32
C ASP A 239 -12.91 -3.52 7.70
N ASN A 240 -13.74 -4.53 7.46
CA ASN A 240 -14.99 -4.35 6.74
C ASN A 240 -16.03 -3.50 7.48
N GLU A 241 -15.88 -3.26 8.77
CA GLU A 241 -16.75 -2.38 9.55
C GLU A 241 -16.31 -0.91 9.45
N ILE A 242 -15.02 -0.66 9.20
CA ILE A 242 -14.39 0.66 9.30
C ILE A 242 -13.93 1.19 7.96
N GLY A 243 -13.02 0.46 7.30
CA GLY A 243 -12.38 0.92 6.09
C GLY A 243 -11.19 0.07 5.67
N ALA A 244 -10.53 0.51 4.60
CA ALA A 244 -9.33 -0.12 4.09
C ALA A 244 -8.27 0.95 3.78
N ALA A 245 -6.99 0.61 3.99
CA ALA A 245 -5.87 1.48 3.70
C ALA A 245 -4.70 0.71 3.12
N THR A 246 -3.92 1.37 2.27
CA THR A 246 -2.66 0.85 1.74
C THR A 246 -1.59 1.93 1.72
N ALA A 247 -0.34 1.51 1.75
CA ALA A 247 0.83 2.36 1.80
C ALA A 247 1.73 2.20 0.58
N THR A 248 2.57 3.19 0.33
CA THR A 248 3.65 3.16 -0.66
C THR A 248 4.83 3.99 -0.17
N GLY A 249 6.00 3.75 -0.74
CA GLY A 249 7.22 4.51 -0.43
C GLY A 249 8.22 3.74 0.43
N GLN A 250 8.84 4.42 1.39
CA GLN A 250 9.87 3.81 2.24
C GLN A 250 9.27 2.81 3.23
N GLY A 251 9.28 1.53 2.85
CA GLY A 251 8.61 0.45 3.56
C GLY A 251 9.04 0.28 5.01
N GLU A 252 10.33 0.48 5.31
CA GLU A 252 10.87 0.38 6.66
C GLU A 252 10.19 1.35 7.65
N ASP A 253 9.81 2.54 7.18
CA ASP A 253 9.15 3.53 8.03
C ASP A 253 7.65 3.25 8.18
N VAL A 254 7.03 2.66 7.18
CA VAL A 254 5.65 2.14 7.23
C VAL A 254 5.56 0.97 8.22
N ILE A 255 6.50 0.01 8.17
CA ILE A 255 6.56 -1.15 9.08
C ILE A 255 6.67 -0.69 10.54
N ARG A 256 7.56 0.27 10.83
CA ARG A 256 7.81 0.76 12.21
C ARG A 256 6.59 1.29 12.92
N ILE A 257 5.57 1.71 12.20
CA ILE A 257 4.34 2.27 12.77
C ILE A 257 3.10 1.42 12.50
N CYS A 258 3.22 0.24 11.87
CA CYS A 258 2.09 -0.57 11.38
C CYS A 258 1.12 0.29 10.56
N GLY A 259 1.65 0.96 9.52
CA GLY A 259 1.07 2.16 8.93
C GLY A 259 -0.37 2.03 8.46
N SER A 260 -0.72 1.02 7.66
CA SER A 260 -2.09 0.86 7.14
C SER A 260 -3.09 0.48 8.25
N HIS A 261 -2.68 -0.33 9.24
CA HIS A 261 -3.49 -0.60 10.42
C HIS A 261 -3.75 0.68 11.22
N LEU A 262 -2.71 1.49 11.44
CA LEU A 262 -2.85 2.77 12.15
C LEU A 262 -3.84 3.71 11.44
N VAL A 263 -3.84 3.76 10.10
CA VAL A 263 -4.81 4.55 9.33
C VAL A 263 -6.23 4.06 9.58
N VAL A 264 -6.47 2.74 9.53
CA VAL A 264 -7.81 2.17 9.76
C VAL A 264 -8.27 2.41 11.20
N GLU A 265 -7.39 2.27 12.20
CA GLU A 265 -7.72 2.57 13.60
C GLU A 265 -8.01 4.07 13.84
N ASN A 266 -7.32 4.96 13.13
CA ASN A 266 -7.67 6.38 13.17
C ASN A 266 -9.09 6.62 12.57
N MET A 267 -9.46 5.93 11.50
CA MET A 267 -10.84 5.98 10.97
C MET A 267 -11.86 5.40 11.96
N ARG A 268 -11.53 4.32 12.71
CA ARG A 268 -12.36 3.78 13.80
C ARG A 268 -12.61 4.83 14.89
N ASN A 269 -11.61 5.65 15.17
CA ASN A 269 -11.70 6.76 16.11
C ASN A 269 -12.36 8.04 15.53
N GLY A 270 -13.01 7.93 14.36
CA GLY A 270 -13.83 8.98 13.77
C GLY A 270 -13.11 9.94 12.82
N PHE A 271 -11.86 9.67 12.47
CA PHE A 271 -11.15 10.50 11.48
C PHE A 271 -11.69 10.22 10.08
N SER A 272 -11.70 11.25 9.22
CA SER A 272 -11.89 11.05 7.79
C SER A 272 -10.70 10.27 7.20
N PRO A 273 -10.84 9.58 6.04
CA PRO A 273 -9.72 8.87 5.41
C PRO A 273 -8.48 9.74 5.23
N GLU A 274 -8.64 10.99 4.75
CA GLU A 274 -7.53 11.93 4.59
C GLU A 274 -6.84 12.25 5.91
N ASN A 275 -7.60 12.58 6.96
CA ASN A 275 -7.04 12.91 8.28
C ASN A 275 -6.40 11.69 8.95
N ALA A 276 -6.92 10.49 8.71
CA ALA A 276 -6.34 9.23 9.18
C ALA A 276 -4.97 8.98 8.53
N CYS A 277 -4.87 9.18 7.21
CA CYS A 277 -3.60 9.12 6.49
C CYS A 277 -2.60 10.18 6.98
N LYS A 278 -3.08 11.43 7.19
CA LYS A 278 -2.25 12.51 7.74
C LYS A 278 -1.66 12.14 9.09
N ALA A 279 -2.46 11.61 10.00
CA ALA A 279 -2.00 11.22 11.34
C ALA A 279 -0.93 10.12 11.29
N ALA A 280 -1.03 9.17 10.34
CA ALA A 280 0.00 8.16 10.13
C ALA A 280 1.32 8.78 9.62
N VAL A 281 1.26 9.73 8.68
CA VAL A 281 2.44 10.47 8.20
C VAL A 281 3.07 11.29 9.32
N GLU A 282 2.27 12.00 10.13
CA GLU A 282 2.75 12.74 11.31
C GLU A 282 3.44 11.81 12.32
N ARG A 283 2.94 10.58 12.48
CA ARG A 283 3.59 9.57 13.32
C ARG A 283 4.97 9.18 12.81
N ILE A 284 5.15 9.04 11.48
CA ILE A 284 6.46 8.79 10.87
C ILE A 284 7.41 9.96 11.17
N VAL A 285 6.97 11.20 10.98
CA VAL A 285 7.80 12.40 11.26
C VAL A 285 8.23 12.42 12.74
N LYS A 286 7.31 12.09 13.66
CA LYS A 286 7.60 12.03 15.09
C LYS A 286 8.64 10.95 15.44
N VAL A 287 8.59 9.79 14.77
CA VAL A 287 9.49 8.65 15.06
C VAL A 287 10.86 8.84 14.42
N LYS A 288 10.89 9.33 13.17
CA LYS A 288 12.13 9.43 12.37
C LYS A 288 12.86 10.76 12.53
N GLY A 289 12.11 11.83 12.81
CA GLY A 289 12.61 13.21 12.83
C GLY A 289 12.51 13.90 11.47
N VAL A 290 12.23 15.20 11.48
CA VAL A 290 11.97 16.02 10.28
C VAL A 290 13.10 15.93 9.25
N GLU A 291 14.34 16.08 9.67
CA GLU A 291 15.48 16.11 8.74
C GLU A 291 15.64 14.80 7.96
N LYS A 292 15.50 13.66 8.61
CA LYS A 292 15.55 12.37 7.92
C LYS A 292 14.34 12.13 7.02
N CYS A 293 13.21 12.74 7.34
CA CYS A 293 12.00 12.66 6.53
C CYS A 293 12.10 13.42 5.21
N LYS A 294 12.98 14.41 5.10
CA LYS A 294 13.24 15.13 3.84
C LYS A 294 13.89 14.25 2.75
N GLU A 295 14.47 13.13 3.13
CA GLU A 295 15.19 12.23 2.21
C GLU A 295 14.35 11.05 1.73
N ILE A 296 13.11 10.91 2.22
CA ILE A 296 12.24 9.78 1.90
C ILE A 296 10.86 10.24 1.44
N GLN A 297 10.13 9.34 0.79
CA GLN A 297 8.70 9.50 0.53
C GLN A 297 7.93 8.34 1.16
N VAL A 298 6.79 8.66 1.75
CA VAL A 298 5.77 7.69 2.18
C VAL A 298 4.41 8.31 1.91
N GLY A 299 3.50 7.53 1.33
CA GLY A 299 2.13 7.92 1.08
C GLY A 299 1.16 6.84 1.56
N PHE A 300 -0.01 7.27 2.01
CA PHE A 300 -1.13 6.41 2.36
C PHE A 300 -2.37 6.84 1.58
N ILE A 301 -3.18 5.87 1.19
CA ILE A 301 -4.54 6.09 0.69
C ILE A 301 -5.51 5.22 1.49
N ALA A 302 -6.74 5.70 1.66
CA ALA A 302 -7.76 4.98 2.42
C ALA A 302 -9.17 5.23 1.89
N ILE A 303 -10.04 4.23 2.08
CA ILE A 303 -11.49 4.30 1.88
C ILE A 303 -12.15 3.90 3.21
N ASN A 304 -13.17 4.65 3.66
CA ASN A 304 -13.98 4.22 4.78
C ASN A 304 -15.25 3.45 4.33
N LYS A 305 -15.94 2.85 5.28
CA LYS A 305 -17.19 2.08 5.04
C LYS A 305 -18.30 2.89 4.37
N ARG A 306 -18.26 4.22 4.44
CA ARG A 306 -19.22 5.11 3.78
C ARG A 306 -18.88 5.38 2.31
N GLY A 307 -17.70 4.94 1.82
CA GLY A 307 -17.22 5.23 0.48
C GLY A 307 -16.61 6.63 0.35
N GLU A 308 -16.23 7.27 1.47
CA GLU A 308 -15.36 8.44 1.46
C GLU A 308 -13.92 7.96 1.32
N TYR A 309 -13.10 8.73 0.62
CA TYR A 309 -11.69 8.39 0.37
C TYR A 309 -10.77 9.56 0.64
N GLY A 310 -9.50 9.28 0.77
CA GLY A 310 -8.45 10.29 0.90
C GLY A 310 -7.06 9.70 0.85
N GLY A 311 -6.07 10.56 0.68
CA GLY A 311 -4.66 10.22 0.70
C GLY A 311 -3.83 11.34 1.29
N TYR A 312 -2.70 10.99 1.88
CA TYR A 312 -1.74 11.93 2.44
C TYR A 312 -0.33 11.38 2.36
N CYS A 313 0.64 12.24 2.17
CA CYS A 313 2.03 11.82 2.03
C CYS A 313 3.01 12.71 2.80
N LEU A 314 4.24 12.27 2.83
CA LEU A 314 5.31 12.95 3.54
C LEU A 314 5.77 14.20 2.79
N GLN A 315 6.08 14.05 1.49
CA GLN A 315 6.57 15.12 0.63
C GLN A 315 5.71 15.28 -0.62
N LYS A 316 5.74 16.48 -1.22
CA LYS A 316 5.08 16.77 -2.50
C LYS A 316 5.47 15.75 -3.58
N GLY A 317 4.50 15.43 -4.44
CA GLY A 317 4.71 14.60 -5.64
C GLY A 317 4.13 13.19 -5.56
N PHE A 318 3.41 12.86 -4.48
CA PHE A 318 2.58 11.66 -4.43
C PHE A 318 1.20 11.97 -5.02
N ASN A 319 0.71 11.05 -5.84
CA ASN A 319 -0.64 11.09 -6.38
C ASN A 319 -1.30 9.71 -6.30
N PHE A 320 -2.60 9.66 -6.51
CA PHE A 320 -3.37 8.42 -6.53
C PHE A 320 -4.57 8.52 -7.47
N ALA A 321 -4.93 7.40 -8.07
CA ALA A 321 -6.07 7.31 -8.96
C ALA A 321 -7.35 6.98 -8.20
N VAL A 322 -8.49 7.53 -8.64
CA VAL A 322 -9.82 7.32 -8.07
C VAL A 322 -10.79 6.96 -9.19
N CYS A 323 -11.58 5.88 -9.01
CA CYS A 323 -12.62 5.50 -9.97
C CYS A 323 -13.90 5.08 -9.25
N TYR A 324 -15.03 5.72 -9.62
CA TYR A 324 -16.37 5.42 -9.06
C TYR A 324 -17.50 5.50 -10.10
N ALA A 325 -17.18 5.77 -11.36
CA ALA A 325 -18.10 5.72 -12.49
C ALA A 325 -17.32 5.52 -13.80
N ASP A 326 -18.00 5.13 -14.87
CA ASP A 326 -17.35 4.86 -16.18
C ASP A 326 -16.58 6.08 -16.72
N ASP A 327 -17.05 7.30 -16.44
CA ASP A 327 -16.46 8.57 -16.83
C ASP A 327 -15.66 9.24 -15.69
N LYS A 328 -15.50 8.58 -14.56
CA LYS A 328 -14.84 9.09 -13.35
C LYS A 328 -13.67 8.18 -12.93
N ASN A 329 -12.62 8.18 -13.73
CA ASN A 329 -11.33 7.58 -13.42
C ASN A 329 -10.25 8.65 -13.63
N PHE A 330 -9.74 9.21 -12.54
CA PHE A 330 -8.90 10.41 -12.55
C PHE A 330 -7.84 10.40 -11.46
N MET A 331 -6.81 11.21 -11.64
CA MET A 331 -5.74 11.40 -10.65
C MET A 331 -6.08 12.48 -9.63
N VAL A 332 -5.64 12.26 -8.41
CA VAL A 332 -5.72 13.19 -7.28
C VAL A 332 -4.32 13.38 -6.71
N ASP A 333 -3.89 14.62 -6.55
CA ASP A 333 -2.64 14.91 -5.85
C ASP A 333 -2.81 14.71 -4.34
N GLY A 334 -1.91 13.96 -3.75
CA GLY A 334 -1.86 13.77 -2.31
C GLY A 334 -1.45 15.06 -1.60
N LYS A 335 -2.15 15.41 -0.51
CA LYS A 335 -1.67 16.44 0.42
C LYS A 335 -0.42 15.94 1.14
N TYR A 336 0.45 16.85 1.54
CA TYR A 336 1.76 16.53 2.12
C TYR A 336 2.06 17.40 3.35
N ILE A 337 3.08 17.01 4.12
CA ILE A 337 3.45 17.71 5.36
C ILE A 337 4.77 18.47 5.24
N LEU A 338 5.69 18.08 4.32
CA LEU A 338 7.01 18.68 4.13
C LEU A 338 7.18 19.27 2.74
#